data_06a14ac2446833845033c9e284febb81
#
_entry.id   06a14ac2446833845033c9e284febb81
#
_cell.length_a   1.000
_cell.length_b   1.000
_cell.length_c   1.000
_cell.angle_alpha   90.00
_cell.angle_beta   90.00
_cell.angle_gamma   90.00
#
_symmetry.space_group_name_H-M   'P 1'
#
loop_
_entity.id
_entity.type
_entity.pdbx_description
1 polymer ?
#
loop_
_entity_poly.entity_id
_entity_poly.type
_entity_poly.pdbx_seq_one_letter_code
_entity_poly.pdbx_strand_id
1 'polypeptide(L)'
;VKETVEEIRENEDVDMIVCVSHSGTWEDESKSEDENLAKAVPDLDLILSGHTHTTLEEPIVHGDTYVVSCGEYGKNLGELSMTQKADGRWEMTSYEIVPVTTDIDQDAETQNAIDQFMDTVDTDYLAQFGYTKDQVLAENDVDFSTQKDLENIHEEHNLGDIMSDAYVYAVENAADFDGVPVDVAVVPSGTVRDTYAKGDITVEQVFNSFSLGIGADGVPGYPLISVYLTGKELKTAAEIDASVSDFMTTARLYCSGLDFTYNPNRMILNKVTDVYLDDGTQRIELEDDKLYRVVADLYSGQMLSAVTDMSYGLLSLVPKYADGTPIEDFEDVIITENGKELKAWDAIARYMESFEDTDGDGIANVPEYYSTTHYRKQVDDSRNIVDLVKNPN
;
A
#
# COMPACT_ATOMS: atom_id res chain seq x y z
N VAL A 1 27.61 0.17 3.96
CA VAL A 1 28.03 -0.87 2.98
C VAL A 1 29.50 -0.74 2.64
N LYS A 2 30.02 0.45 2.25
CA LYS A 2 31.41 0.61 1.84
C LYS A 2 32.39 0.17 2.94
N GLU A 3 32.24 0.67 4.16
CA GLU A 3 33.07 0.30 5.30
C GLU A 3 33.02 -1.22 5.58
N THR A 4 31.84 -1.83 5.49
CA THR A 4 31.67 -3.27 5.69
C THR A 4 32.39 -4.09 4.59
N VAL A 5 32.32 -3.65 3.33
CA VAL A 5 33.03 -4.31 2.22
C VAL A 5 34.54 -4.19 2.39
N GLU A 6 35.05 -3.02 2.80
CA GLU A 6 36.47 -2.81 3.12
C GLU A 6 36.89 -3.72 4.27
N GLU A 7 36.08 -3.82 5.33
CA GLU A 7 36.37 -4.70 6.50
C GLU A 7 36.38 -6.18 6.08
N ILE A 8 35.45 -6.64 5.24
CA ILE A 8 35.42 -8.01 4.73
C ILE A 8 36.70 -8.30 3.92
N ARG A 9 37.07 -7.41 3.00
CA ARG A 9 38.28 -7.59 2.17
C ARG A 9 39.57 -7.59 2.99
N GLU A 10 39.61 -6.88 4.10
CA GLU A 10 40.78 -6.82 4.99
C GLU A 10 40.91 -8.02 5.95
N ASN A 11 39.78 -8.57 6.43
CA ASN A 11 39.77 -9.52 7.53
C ASN A 11 39.36 -10.93 7.12
N GLU A 12 38.70 -11.10 5.96
CA GLU A 12 38.15 -12.37 5.50
C GLU A 12 38.80 -12.81 4.18
N ASP A 13 39.01 -14.11 4.03
CA ASP A 13 39.50 -14.72 2.78
C ASP A 13 38.30 -15.14 1.93
N VAL A 14 37.73 -14.18 1.17
CA VAL A 14 36.55 -14.38 0.33
C VAL A 14 36.86 -14.08 -1.13
N ASP A 15 36.34 -14.91 -2.01
CA ASP A 15 36.53 -14.76 -3.46
C ASP A 15 35.51 -13.78 -4.07
N MET A 16 34.28 -13.71 -3.52
CA MET A 16 33.17 -12.90 -4.05
C MET A 16 32.43 -12.20 -2.91
N ILE A 17 32.00 -10.96 -3.16
CA ILE A 17 31.10 -10.22 -2.24
C ILE A 17 29.80 -9.94 -2.97
N VAL A 18 28.69 -10.48 -2.42
CA VAL A 18 27.33 -10.31 -2.91
C VAL A 18 26.54 -9.46 -1.91
N CYS A 19 25.92 -8.39 -2.41
CA CYS A 19 24.99 -7.59 -1.64
C CYS A 19 23.55 -8.05 -1.92
N VAL A 20 22.82 -8.45 -0.88
CA VAL A 20 21.35 -8.63 -0.96
C VAL A 20 20.75 -7.33 -0.49
N SER A 21 20.09 -6.61 -1.42
CA SER A 21 19.58 -5.25 -1.20
C SER A 21 18.06 -5.21 -1.31
N HIS A 22 17.44 -4.34 -0.51
CA HIS A 22 16.03 -3.99 -0.62
C HIS A 22 15.84 -2.49 -0.88
N SER A 23 16.74 -1.87 -1.67
CA SER A 23 16.70 -0.44 -2.02
C SER A 23 16.14 -0.17 -3.42
N GLY A 24 16.38 -1.08 -4.34
CA GLY A 24 15.71 -1.11 -5.64
C GLY A 24 16.42 -0.39 -6.77
N THR A 25 15.85 -0.61 -7.97
CA THR A 25 16.25 0.02 -9.23
C THR A 25 15.05 0.76 -9.83
N TRP A 26 15.30 1.88 -10.53
CA TRP A 26 14.28 2.74 -11.14
C TRP A 26 14.67 3.08 -12.58
N GLU A 27 13.68 3.42 -13.43
CA GLU A 27 13.97 3.93 -14.79
C GLU A 27 14.85 5.19 -14.76
N ASP A 28 14.65 6.04 -13.76
CA ASP A 28 15.53 7.19 -13.50
C ASP A 28 16.73 6.71 -12.68
N GLU A 29 17.86 6.51 -13.35
CA GLU A 29 19.11 6.05 -12.75
C GLU A 29 19.54 6.89 -11.53
N SER A 30 19.19 8.18 -11.48
CA SER A 30 19.54 9.06 -10.36
C SER A 30 18.80 8.68 -9.07
N LYS A 31 17.64 8.00 -9.18
CA LYS A 31 16.83 7.50 -8.07
C LYS A 31 17.13 6.04 -7.73
N SER A 32 17.85 5.36 -8.60
CA SER A 32 18.19 3.93 -8.51
C SER A 32 19.24 3.69 -7.43
N GLU A 33 18.82 3.43 -6.21
CA GLU A 33 19.73 3.33 -5.07
C GLU A 33 20.75 2.21 -5.23
N ASP A 34 20.34 1.06 -5.78
CA ASP A 34 21.24 -0.08 -6.02
C ASP A 34 22.27 0.20 -7.13
N GLU A 35 21.91 0.98 -8.14
CA GLU A 35 22.86 1.45 -9.14
C GLU A 35 23.85 2.48 -8.57
N ASN A 36 23.34 3.38 -7.73
CA ASN A 36 24.18 4.33 -7.01
C ASN A 36 25.15 3.61 -6.06
N LEU A 37 24.70 2.53 -5.40
CA LEU A 37 25.53 1.67 -4.58
C LEU A 37 26.62 0.98 -5.40
N ALA A 38 26.29 0.38 -6.55
CA ALA A 38 27.25 -0.26 -7.46
C ALA A 38 28.34 0.71 -7.90
N LYS A 39 27.99 1.96 -8.22
CA LYS A 39 28.97 3.01 -8.57
C LYS A 39 29.85 3.44 -7.40
N ALA A 40 29.28 3.53 -6.20
CA ALA A 40 29.95 4.01 -5.01
C ALA A 40 30.86 2.96 -4.35
N VAL A 41 30.58 1.67 -4.56
CA VAL A 41 31.27 0.53 -3.93
C VAL A 41 31.68 -0.51 -5.00
N PRO A 42 32.68 -0.20 -5.85
CA PRO A 42 33.08 -1.05 -6.99
C PRO A 42 33.75 -2.37 -6.57
N ASP A 43 33.93 -2.63 -5.27
CA ASP A 43 34.42 -3.89 -4.71
C ASP A 43 33.29 -4.91 -4.46
N LEU A 44 32.02 -4.54 -4.73
CA LEU A 44 30.92 -5.47 -4.84
C LEU A 44 30.98 -6.17 -6.22
N ASP A 45 30.82 -7.47 -6.21
CA ASP A 45 30.79 -8.27 -7.46
C ASP A 45 29.35 -8.36 -8.01
N LEU A 46 28.37 -8.48 -7.11
CA LEU A 46 26.96 -8.68 -7.46
C LEU A 46 26.02 -8.00 -6.44
N ILE A 47 24.97 -7.38 -6.93
CA ILE A 47 23.85 -6.86 -6.13
C ILE A 47 22.57 -7.60 -6.56
N LEU A 48 21.94 -8.31 -5.61
CA LEU A 48 20.59 -8.87 -5.76
C LEU A 48 19.60 -7.83 -5.27
N SER A 49 18.94 -7.14 -6.21
CA SER A 49 18.06 -6.01 -5.95
C SER A 49 16.62 -6.48 -5.70
N GLY A 50 15.94 -5.84 -4.75
CA GLY A 50 14.53 -6.04 -4.43
C GLY A 50 13.77 -4.71 -4.34
N HIS A 51 12.65 -4.66 -3.60
CA HIS A 51 11.82 -3.50 -3.29
C HIS A 51 10.95 -2.96 -4.44
N THR A 52 11.55 -2.62 -5.58
CA THR A 52 10.84 -1.99 -6.72
C THR A 52 10.09 -2.97 -7.61
N HIS A 53 10.13 -4.27 -7.27
CA HIS A 53 9.49 -5.35 -8.04
C HIS A 53 9.90 -5.38 -9.51
N THR A 54 11.04 -4.79 -9.85
CA THR A 54 11.54 -4.71 -11.23
C THR A 54 12.02 -6.08 -11.71
N THR A 55 11.58 -6.49 -12.88
CA THR A 55 12.18 -7.63 -13.58
C THR A 55 13.21 -7.09 -14.57
N LEU A 56 14.49 -7.37 -14.34
CA LEU A 56 15.57 -7.00 -15.22
C LEU A 56 15.85 -8.18 -16.15
N GLU A 57 15.46 -8.06 -17.42
CA GLU A 57 15.73 -9.07 -18.46
C GLU A 57 17.22 -9.18 -18.76
N GLU A 58 17.97 -8.11 -18.55
CA GLU A 58 19.43 -8.04 -18.67
C GLU A 58 19.98 -7.39 -17.39
N PRO A 59 21.16 -7.81 -16.91
CA PRO A 59 21.78 -7.19 -15.74
C PRO A 59 22.19 -5.74 -16.02
N ILE A 60 22.00 -4.87 -15.05
CA ILE A 60 22.59 -3.53 -15.08
C ILE A 60 24.06 -3.67 -14.65
N VAL A 61 24.97 -3.00 -15.35
CA VAL A 61 26.43 -3.15 -15.10
C VAL A 61 27.07 -1.79 -14.85
N HIS A 62 27.69 -1.63 -13.69
CA HIS A 62 28.50 -0.48 -13.34
C HIS A 62 29.93 -0.91 -12.99
N GLY A 63 30.86 -0.66 -13.92
CA GLY A 63 32.23 -1.16 -13.81
C GLY A 63 32.28 -2.68 -13.92
N ASP A 64 32.64 -3.37 -12.83
CA ASP A 64 32.64 -4.84 -12.74
C ASP A 64 31.50 -5.36 -11.81
N THR A 65 30.65 -4.46 -11.29
CA THR A 65 29.49 -4.82 -10.45
C THR A 65 28.26 -5.07 -11.30
N TYR A 66 27.59 -6.20 -11.09
CA TYR A 66 26.32 -6.55 -11.72
C TYR A 66 25.16 -6.31 -10.73
N VAL A 67 24.09 -5.68 -11.22
CA VAL A 67 22.82 -5.54 -10.49
C VAL A 67 21.76 -6.36 -11.20
N VAL A 68 21.10 -7.27 -10.48
CA VAL A 68 20.08 -8.17 -11.02
C VAL A 68 18.83 -8.15 -10.14
N SER A 69 17.66 -8.37 -10.77
CA SER A 69 16.38 -8.48 -10.08
C SER A 69 15.41 -9.32 -10.90
N CYS A 70 14.69 -10.24 -10.27
CA CYS A 70 13.77 -11.16 -10.95
C CYS A 70 12.28 -10.85 -10.70
N GLY A 71 11.95 -9.65 -10.22
CA GLY A 71 10.57 -9.22 -9.97
C GLY A 71 10.10 -9.52 -8.55
N GLU A 72 8.87 -10.02 -8.43
CA GLU A 72 8.14 -10.08 -7.16
C GLU A 72 7.47 -11.46 -6.94
N TYR A 73 7.13 -11.75 -5.68
CA TYR A 73 6.23 -12.83 -5.26
C TYR A 73 6.58 -14.22 -5.82
N GLY A 74 7.86 -14.50 -6.11
CA GLY A 74 8.26 -15.80 -6.65
C GLY A 74 7.75 -16.10 -8.07
N LYS A 75 7.29 -15.08 -8.80
CA LYS A 75 6.83 -15.25 -10.20
C LYS A 75 7.94 -15.70 -11.14
N ASN A 76 9.17 -15.35 -10.80
CA ASN A 76 10.33 -15.73 -11.57
C ASN A 76 11.49 -16.17 -10.66
N LEU A 77 12.37 -17.01 -11.21
CA LEU A 77 13.68 -17.35 -10.67
C LEU A 77 14.74 -16.70 -11.55
N GLY A 78 15.66 -15.92 -10.97
CA GLY A 78 16.84 -15.42 -11.66
C GLY A 78 17.94 -16.47 -11.62
N GLU A 79 18.33 -17.03 -12.77
CA GLU A 79 19.47 -17.94 -12.90
C GLU A 79 20.66 -17.19 -13.49
N LEU A 80 21.78 -17.20 -12.79
CA LEU A 80 23.01 -16.56 -13.28
C LEU A 80 24.23 -17.46 -13.07
N SER A 81 25.17 -17.40 -14.00
CA SER A 81 26.47 -18.05 -13.90
C SER A 81 27.58 -17.02 -13.98
N MET A 82 28.55 -17.16 -13.08
CA MET A 82 29.72 -16.28 -13.04
C MET A 82 31.02 -17.09 -13.13
N THR A 83 32.02 -16.56 -13.81
CA THR A 83 33.35 -17.15 -13.95
C THR A 83 34.41 -16.17 -13.44
N GLN A 84 35.31 -16.65 -12.57
CA GLN A 84 36.42 -15.82 -12.12
C GLN A 84 37.48 -15.66 -13.20
N LYS A 85 37.83 -14.41 -13.51
CA LYS A 85 38.91 -14.05 -14.43
C LYS A 85 40.28 -14.20 -13.80
N ALA A 86 41.34 -14.22 -14.63
CA ALA A 86 42.71 -14.35 -14.16
C ALA A 86 43.20 -13.20 -13.26
N ASP A 87 42.50 -12.05 -13.28
CA ASP A 87 42.78 -10.90 -12.42
C ASP A 87 41.99 -10.95 -11.10
N GLY A 88 41.25 -12.04 -10.85
CA GLY A 88 40.45 -12.26 -9.65
C GLY A 88 39.04 -11.68 -9.69
N ARG A 89 38.67 -10.91 -10.71
CA ARG A 89 37.33 -10.37 -10.88
C ARG A 89 36.36 -11.40 -11.42
N TRP A 90 35.06 -11.15 -11.23
CA TRP A 90 34.02 -12.02 -11.74
C TRP A 90 33.40 -11.48 -13.02
N GLU A 91 33.09 -12.39 -13.94
CA GLU A 91 32.40 -12.11 -15.21
C GLU A 91 31.13 -12.95 -15.26
N MET A 92 29.99 -12.30 -15.48
CA MET A 92 28.74 -13.01 -15.71
C MET A 92 28.76 -13.64 -17.09
N THR A 93 28.60 -14.95 -17.14
CA THR A 93 28.64 -15.73 -18.38
C THR A 93 27.28 -16.11 -18.92
N SER A 94 26.26 -16.13 -18.00
CA SER A 94 24.85 -16.26 -18.38
C SER A 94 23.97 -15.59 -17.32
N TYR A 95 22.82 -15.11 -17.77
CA TYR A 95 21.74 -14.59 -16.94
C TYR A 95 20.42 -14.91 -17.64
N GLU A 96 19.49 -15.50 -16.93
CA GLU A 96 18.18 -15.87 -17.44
C GLU A 96 17.10 -15.64 -16.38
N ILE A 97 15.96 -15.10 -16.79
CA ILE A 97 14.75 -15.03 -15.99
C ILE A 97 13.86 -16.23 -16.33
N VAL A 98 13.72 -17.14 -15.39
CA VAL A 98 12.93 -18.37 -15.53
C VAL A 98 11.58 -18.19 -14.90
N PRO A 99 10.47 -18.15 -15.66
CA PRO A 99 9.13 -18.03 -15.08
C PRO A 99 8.77 -19.24 -14.21
N VAL A 100 8.22 -18.99 -13.03
CA VAL A 100 7.65 -20.03 -12.19
C VAL A 100 6.19 -20.20 -12.59
N THR A 101 5.84 -21.37 -13.11
CA THR A 101 4.51 -21.67 -13.64
C THR A 101 3.87 -22.86 -12.91
N THR A 102 2.55 -23.03 -13.08
CA THR A 102 1.79 -24.14 -12.50
C THR A 102 2.14 -25.51 -13.09
N ASP A 103 2.92 -25.54 -14.20
CA ASP A 103 3.38 -26.79 -14.82
C ASP A 103 4.62 -27.39 -14.11
N ILE A 104 5.22 -26.64 -13.16
CA ILE A 104 6.36 -27.10 -12.38
C ILE A 104 5.86 -27.94 -11.21
N ASP A 105 6.37 -29.16 -11.10
CA ASP A 105 6.04 -30.04 -9.98
C ASP A 105 6.54 -29.44 -8.65
N GLN A 106 5.69 -29.52 -7.63
CA GLN A 106 6.04 -29.07 -6.29
C GLN A 106 7.01 -30.04 -5.62
N ASP A 107 8.01 -29.53 -4.92
CA ASP A 107 8.84 -30.33 -4.04
C ASP A 107 8.07 -30.74 -2.79
N ALA A 108 7.89 -32.04 -2.57
CA ALA A 108 7.03 -32.58 -1.52
C ALA A 108 7.52 -32.26 -0.09
N GLU A 109 8.83 -32.12 0.13
CA GLU A 109 9.40 -31.77 1.44
C GLU A 109 9.15 -30.30 1.74
N THR A 110 9.38 -29.45 0.77
CA THR A 110 9.09 -28.00 0.86
C THR A 110 7.60 -27.76 1.06
N GLN A 111 6.73 -28.44 0.30
CA GLN A 111 5.27 -28.31 0.46
C GLN A 111 4.82 -28.71 1.86
N ASN A 112 5.32 -29.84 2.40
CA ASN A 112 4.99 -30.25 3.76
C ASN A 112 5.45 -29.24 4.83
N ALA A 113 6.58 -28.56 4.62
CA ALA A 113 7.01 -27.48 5.50
C ALA A 113 6.09 -26.26 5.41
N ILE A 114 5.65 -25.88 4.20
CA ILE A 114 4.68 -24.81 3.98
C ILE A 114 3.35 -25.13 4.68
N ASP A 115 2.85 -26.36 4.53
CA ASP A 115 1.59 -26.78 5.15
C ASP A 115 1.67 -26.65 6.69
N GLN A 116 2.80 -27.02 7.31
CA GLN A 116 3.01 -26.82 8.76
C GLN A 116 3.06 -25.36 9.18
N PHE A 117 3.65 -24.46 8.37
CA PHE A 117 3.60 -23.04 8.64
C PHE A 117 2.17 -22.50 8.52
N MET A 118 1.42 -22.93 7.51
CA MET A 118 0.04 -22.50 7.31
C MET A 118 -0.89 -22.99 8.44
N ASP A 119 -0.67 -24.24 8.95
CA ASP A 119 -1.37 -24.70 10.15
C ASP A 119 -1.09 -23.81 11.37
N THR A 120 0.14 -23.33 11.52
CA THR A 120 0.52 -22.37 12.58
C THR A 120 -0.17 -21.03 12.38
N VAL A 121 -0.24 -20.53 11.14
CA VAL A 121 -0.97 -19.29 10.81
C VAL A 121 -2.45 -19.41 11.19
N ASP A 122 -3.09 -20.52 10.86
CA ASP A 122 -4.49 -20.75 11.21
C ASP A 122 -4.70 -20.82 12.73
N THR A 123 -3.87 -21.57 13.46
CA THR A 123 -4.07 -21.84 14.90
C THR A 123 -3.61 -20.69 15.79
N ASP A 124 -2.51 -20.02 15.46
CA ASP A 124 -1.86 -19.05 16.35
C ASP A 124 -2.14 -17.61 15.96
N TYR A 125 -2.45 -17.36 14.68
CA TYR A 125 -2.74 -16.02 14.17
C TYR A 125 -4.22 -15.82 13.83
N LEU A 126 -4.75 -16.49 12.79
CA LEU A 126 -6.11 -16.25 12.30
C LEU A 126 -7.19 -16.61 13.32
N ALA A 127 -6.96 -17.64 14.14
CA ALA A 127 -7.87 -18.01 15.22
C ALA A 127 -8.08 -16.90 16.26
N GLN A 128 -7.16 -15.93 16.39
CA GLN A 128 -7.32 -14.77 17.27
C GLN A 128 -8.43 -13.83 16.79
N PHE A 129 -8.72 -13.84 15.48
CA PHE A 129 -9.74 -13.06 14.80
C PHE A 129 -11.01 -13.91 14.52
N GLY A 130 -10.95 -15.21 14.76
CA GLY A 130 -12.08 -16.13 14.52
C GLY A 130 -12.12 -16.73 13.12
N TYR A 131 -11.03 -16.61 12.35
CA TYR A 131 -10.95 -17.06 10.97
C TYR A 131 -10.05 -18.30 10.77
N THR A 132 -10.19 -18.90 9.59
CA THR A 132 -9.22 -19.82 8.98
C THR A 132 -8.87 -19.33 7.58
N LYS A 133 -7.68 -19.67 7.07
CA LYS A 133 -7.16 -19.14 5.79
C LYS A 133 -8.06 -19.41 4.59
N ASP A 134 -8.65 -20.60 4.53
CA ASP A 134 -9.48 -21.07 3.41
C ASP A 134 -10.96 -20.69 3.56
N GLN A 135 -11.35 -19.97 4.63
CA GLN A 135 -12.72 -19.52 4.83
C GLN A 135 -13.09 -18.52 3.73
N VAL A 136 -14.17 -18.81 2.99
CA VAL A 136 -14.73 -17.90 2.00
C VAL A 136 -15.54 -16.84 2.73
N LEU A 137 -15.24 -15.57 2.46
CA LEU A 137 -15.90 -14.40 3.05
C LEU A 137 -17.01 -13.86 2.16
N ALA A 138 -16.77 -13.85 0.85
CA ALA A 138 -17.74 -13.39 -0.13
C ALA A 138 -17.45 -14.00 -1.51
N GLU A 139 -18.48 -14.09 -2.34
CA GLU A 139 -18.37 -14.34 -3.78
C GLU A 139 -18.30 -13.03 -4.55
N ASN A 140 -17.43 -12.96 -5.54
CA ASN A 140 -17.15 -11.75 -6.30
C ASN A 140 -17.43 -11.90 -7.79
N ASP A 141 -18.35 -11.13 -8.31
CA ASP A 141 -18.61 -10.96 -9.75
C ASP A 141 -18.08 -9.63 -10.31
N VAL A 142 -17.54 -8.76 -9.46
CA VAL A 142 -17.03 -7.44 -9.82
C VAL A 142 -15.62 -7.54 -10.39
N ASP A 143 -15.34 -6.78 -11.45
CA ASP A 143 -13.97 -6.57 -11.95
C ASP A 143 -13.30 -5.47 -11.11
N PHE A 144 -12.53 -5.85 -10.12
CA PHE A 144 -11.76 -4.89 -9.32
C PHE A 144 -10.51 -4.41 -10.07
N SER A 145 -10.19 -3.12 -9.88
CA SER A 145 -8.93 -2.55 -10.33
C SER A 145 -7.74 -3.30 -9.72
N THR A 146 -6.65 -3.38 -10.46
CA THR A 146 -5.42 -3.99 -9.94
C THR A 146 -4.62 -2.99 -9.10
N GLN A 147 -3.69 -3.47 -8.27
CA GLN A 147 -2.73 -2.61 -7.58
C GLN A 147 -1.98 -1.69 -8.57
N LYS A 148 -1.62 -2.22 -9.74
CA LYS A 148 -0.96 -1.43 -10.80
C LYS A 148 -1.83 -0.31 -11.35
N ASP A 149 -3.15 -0.50 -11.42
CA ASP A 149 -4.07 0.56 -11.83
C ASP A 149 -4.08 1.67 -10.79
N LEU A 150 -4.10 1.35 -9.50
CA LEU A 150 -4.02 2.32 -8.41
C LEU A 150 -2.75 3.17 -8.48
N GLU A 151 -1.64 2.58 -8.89
CA GLU A 151 -0.35 3.26 -9.02
C GLU A 151 -0.19 4.04 -10.33
N ASN A 152 -0.76 3.56 -11.43
CA ASN A 152 -0.53 4.13 -12.76
C ASN A 152 -1.62 5.10 -13.21
N ILE A 153 -2.87 4.89 -12.77
CA ILE A 153 -4.01 5.68 -13.20
C ILE A 153 -4.52 6.50 -12.00
N HIS A 154 -4.47 7.83 -12.12
CA HIS A 154 -4.85 8.73 -11.02
C HIS A 154 -6.33 9.13 -11.12
N GLU A 155 -7.21 8.21 -10.79
CA GLU A 155 -8.66 8.39 -10.74
C GLU A 155 -9.28 7.51 -9.64
N GLU A 156 -10.60 7.49 -9.54
CA GLU A 156 -11.33 6.60 -8.64
C GLU A 156 -11.13 5.14 -9.04
N HIS A 157 -10.92 4.27 -8.05
CA HIS A 157 -10.78 2.84 -8.23
C HIS A 157 -11.60 2.08 -7.19
N ASN A 158 -12.45 1.18 -7.66
CA ASN A 158 -13.36 0.40 -6.82
C ASN A 158 -12.65 -0.46 -5.75
N LEU A 159 -11.41 -0.88 -5.99
CA LEU A 159 -10.60 -1.57 -4.99
C LEU A 159 -10.30 -0.67 -3.78
N GLY A 160 -9.95 0.60 -4.03
CA GLY A 160 -9.74 1.57 -2.95
C GLY A 160 -11.06 1.95 -2.26
N ASP A 161 -12.17 1.99 -3.02
CA ASP A 161 -13.48 2.33 -2.49
C ASP A 161 -13.97 1.27 -1.49
N ILE A 162 -13.92 -0.02 -1.87
CA ILE A 162 -14.34 -1.11 -0.95
C ILE A 162 -13.49 -1.16 0.32
N MET A 163 -12.18 -0.89 0.20
CA MET A 163 -11.28 -0.89 1.36
C MET A 163 -11.55 0.29 2.30
N SER A 164 -11.82 1.49 1.76
CA SER A 164 -12.17 2.67 2.57
C SER A 164 -13.54 2.54 3.22
N ASP A 165 -14.53 1.96 2.52
CA ASP A 165 -15.85 1.66 3.09
C ASP A 165 -15.76 0.62 4.23
N ALA A 166 -14.85 -0.37 4.09
CA ALA A 166 -14.60 -1.37 5.12
C ALA A 166 -14.11 -0.76 6.43
N TYR A 167 -13.29 0.30 6.37
CA TYR A 167 -12.83 0.99 7.57
C TYR A 167 -13.99 1.65 8.34
N VAL A 168 -14.88 2.34 7.61
CA VAL A 168 -16.09 2.92 8.20
C VAL A 168 -16.93 1.84 8.85
N TYR A 169 -17.25 0.79 8.08
CA TYR A 169 -18.08 -0.31 8.56
C TYR A 169 -17.52 -0.96 9.83
N ALA A 170 -16.23 -1.31 9.83
CA ALA A 170 -15.63 -2.03 10.94
C ALA A 170 -15.60 -1.18 12.23
N VAL A 171 -15.31 0.12 12.12
CA VAL A 171 -15.29 1.03 13.27
C VAL A 171 -16.69 1.23 13.83
N GLU A 172 -17.69 1.48 12.99
CA GLU A 172 -19.05 1.74 13.43
C GLU A 172 -19.80 0.49 13.94
N ASN A 173 -19.33 -0.71 13.57
CA ASN A 173 -19.86 -1.98 14.04
C ASN A 173 -18.99 -2.68 15.09
N ALA A 174 -17.90 -2.04 15.54
CA ALA A 174 -17.08 -2.56 16.62
C ALA A 174 -17.87 -2.61 17.95
N ALA A 175 -17.63 -3.65 18.75
CA ALA A 175 -18.32 -3.83 20.04
C ALA A 175 -18.13 -2.65 21.01
N ASP A 176 -16.98 -1.98 20.92
CA ASP A 176 -16.60 -0.84 21.75
C ASP A 176 -16.83 0.51 21.02
N PHE A 177 -17.69 0.55 19.99
CA PHE A 177 -17.98 1.77 19.24
C PHE A 177 -18.52 2.86 20.17
N ASP A 178 -17.91 4.04 20.11
CA ASP A 178 -18.21 5.17 20.98
C ASP A 178 -19.49 5.95 20.60
N GLY A 179 -20.14 5.55 19.49
CA GLY A 179 -21.37 6.19 18.99
C GLY A 179 -21.13 7.48 18.21
N VAL A 180 -19.86 7.85 17.95
CA VAL A 180 -19.53 8.99 17.09
C VAL A 180 -19.30 8.48 15.67
N PRO A 181 -20.12 8.88 14.66
CA PRO A 181 -19.93 8.43 13.28
C PRO A 181 -18.57 8.78 12.73
N VAL A 182 -18.09 7.96 11.78
CA VAL A 182 -16.90 8.25 10.99
C VAL A 182 -17.30 9.19 9.86
N ASP A 183 -16.73 10.40 9.81
CA ASP A 183 -17.02 11.33 8.71
C ASP A 183 -16.24 10.95 7.43
N VAL A 184 -15.01 10.48 7.57
CA VAL A 184 -14.13 10.14 6.45
C VAL A 184 -13.26 8.94 6.81
N ALA A 185 -13.11 7.99 5.87
CA ALA A 185 -12.05 6.98 5.94
C ALA A 185 -11.08 7.15 4.77
N VAL A 186 -9.79 6.86 5.01
CA VAL A 186 -8.72 7.07 4.03
C VAL A 186 -7.84 5.84 3.92
N VAL A 187 -7.64 5.36 2.68
CA VAL A 187 -6.74 4.27 2.32
C VAL A 187 -5.74 4.77 1.28
N PRO A 188 -4.43 4.81 1.56
CA PRO A 188 -3.43 5.12 0.55
C PRO A 188 -3.13 3.91 -0.34
N SER A 189 -2.88 4.15 -1.63
CA SER A 189 -2.53 3.08 -2.59
C SER A 189 -1.30 2.27 -2.15
N GLY A 190 -0.37 2.88 -1.43
CA GLY A 190 0.86 2.23 -0.96
C GLY A 190 0.66 1.12 0.07
N THR A 191 -0.50 1.05 0.73
CA THR A 191 -0.84 -0.03 1.67
C THR A 191 -1.57 -1.18 1.00
N VAL A 192 -2.12 -0.98 -0.21
CA VAL A 192 -2.81 -2.01 -0.98
C VAL A 192 -1.78 -2.90 -1.68
N ARG A 193 -1.83 -4.21 -1.45
CA ARG A 193 -0.81 -5.18 -1.90
C ARG A 193 -1.32 -6.16 -2.96
N ASP A 194 -2.63 -6.39 -3.05
CA ASP A 194 -3.25 -7.30 -3.99
C ASP A 194 -4.68 -6.85 -4.32
N THR A 195 -5.33 -7.52 -5.26
CA THR A 195 -6.70 -7.29 -5.71
C THR A 195 -7.53 -8.56 -5.58
N TYR A 196 -8.84 -8.43 -5.81
CA TYR A 196 -9.78 -9.56 -5.74
C TYR A 196 -10.19 -9.99 -7.14
N ALA A 197 -9.86 -11.24 -7.49
CA ALA A 197 -10.35 -11.87 -8.72
C ALA A 197 -11.84 -12.25 -8.59
N LYS A 198 -12.50 -12.49 -9.71
CA LYS A 198 -13.86 -13.07 -9.71
C LYS A 198 -13.83 -14.48 -9.13
N GLY A 199 -14.90 -14.85 -8.42
CA GLY A 199 -15.05 -16.09 -7.66
C GLY A 199 -14.93 -15.85 -6.17
N ASP A 200 -14.58 -16.89 -5.44
CA ASP A 200 -14.48 -16.86 -3.97
C ASP A 200 -13.37 -15.92 -3.49
N ILE A 201 -13.69 -15.07 -2.54
CA ILE A 201 -12.72 -14.26 -1.79
C ILE A 201 -12.51 -14.91 -0.43
N THR A 202 -11.31 -15.42 -0.18
CA THR A 202 -10.94 -16.08 1.08
C THR A 202 -10.29 -15.11 2.07
N VAL A 203 -10.20 -15.52 3.34
CA VAL A 203 -9.48 -14.78 4.38
C VAL A 203 -8.01 -14.58 4.00
N GLU A 204 -7.36 -15.59 3.41
CA GLU A 204 -5.98 -15.49 2.93
C GLU A 204 -5.83 -14.38 1.88
N GLN A 205 -6.73 -14.29 0.90
CA GLN A 205 -6.70 -13.25 -0.12
C GLN A 205 -6.91 -11.86 0.47
N VAL A 206 -7.84 -11.72 1.42
CA VAL A 206 -8.06 -10.44 2.11
C VAL A 206 -6.84 -10.05 2.94
N PHE A 207 -6.25 -10.98 3.69
CA PHE A 207 -5.01 -10.70 4.41
C PHE A 207 -3.90 -10.25 3.44
N ASN A 208 -3.69 -10.97 2.34
CA ASN A 208 -2.66 -10.67 1.36
C ASN A 208 -2.87 -9.29 0.70
N SER A 209 -4.13 -8.86 0.51
CA SER A 209 -4.42 -7.54 -0.06
C SER A 209 -4.03 -6.38 0.85
N PHE A 210 -3.87 -6.63 2.17
CA PHE A 210 -3.55 -5.60 3.16
C PHE A 210 -2.62 -6.13 4.28
N SER A 211 -1.56 -6.86 3.91
CA SER A 211 -0.71 -7.65 4.81
C SER A 211 0.39 -6.87 5.52
N LEU A 212 0.50 -5.56 5.31
CA LEU A 212 1.62 -4.77 5.80
C LEU A 212 1.52 -4.45 7.30
N GLY A 213 2.70 -4.32 7.91
CA GLY A 213 2.91 -3.73 9.22
C GLY A 213 2.70 -4.68 10.40
N ILE A 214 2.97 -4.11 11.55
CA ILE A 214 2.78 -4.73 12.87
C ILE A 214 2.22 -3.65 13.78
N GLY A 215 1.24 -3.98 14.60
CA GLY A 215 0.67 -3.05 15.56
C GLY A 215 1.54 -2.86 16.81
N ALA A 216 1.13 -1.96 17.69
CA ALA A 216 1.76 -1.76 18.99
C ALA A 216 1.63 -3.01 19.90
N ASP A 217 0.62 -3.84 19.65
CA ASP A 217 0.41 -5.16 20.28
C ASP A 217 1.41 -6.24 19.82
N GLY A 218 2.25 -5.95 18.82
CA GLY A 218 3.18 -6.88 18.20
C GLY A 218 2.54 -7.91 17.26
N VAL A 219 1.25 -7.77 16.96
CA VAL A 219 0.51 -8.66 16.04
C VAL A 219 0.58 -8.12 14.61
N PRO A 220 0.87 -8.97 13.59
CA PRO A 220 0.90 -8.55 12.18
C PRO A 220 -0.38 -7.86 11.71
N GLY A 221 -0.24 -6.93 10.77
CA GLY A 221 -1.28 -6.06 10.23
C GLY A 221 -1.30 -4.68 10.90
N TYR A 222 -1.35 -3.62 10.09
CA TYR A 222 -1.52 -2.26 10.62
C TYR A 222 -2.88 -2.12 11.32
N PRO A 223 -2.92 -1.56 12.55
CA PRO A 223 -4.19 -1.21 13.18
C PRO A 223 -4.80 0.03 12.55
N LEU A 224 -6.11 0.16 12.67
CA LEU A 224 -6.82 1.41 12.39
C LEU A 224 -6.60 2.42 13.51
N ILE A 225 -6.54 3.68 13.12
CA ILE A 225 -6.47 4.85 14.01
C ILE A 225 -7.67 5.77 13.78
N SER A 226 -8.08 6.48 14.83
CA SER A 226 -9.15 7.48 14.76
C SER A 226 -8.60 8.84 15.17
N VAL A 227 -8.60 9.78 14.22
CA VAL A 227 -8.11 11.14 14.42
C VAL A 227 -9.17 12.16 14.00
N TYR A 228 -8.94 13.41 14.32
CA TYR A 228 -9.79 14.52 13.85
C TYR A 228 -8.97 15.49 13.02
N LEU A 229 -9.53 15.87 11.85
CA LEU A 229 -9.01 16.90 10.99
C LEU A 229 -10.04 18.01 10.82
N THR A 230 -9.58 19.23 10.65
CA THR A 230 -10.45 20.34 10.26
C THR A 230 -10.89 20.24 8.81
N GLY A 231 -12.00 20.88 8.41
CA GLY A 231 -12.41 20.89 7.00
C GLY A 231 -11.34 21.46 6.08
N LYS A 232 -10.58 22.45 6.54
CA LYS A 232 -9.42 22.95 5.81
C LYS A 232 -8.33 21.89 5.63
N GLU A 233 -8.07 21.06 6.62
CA GLU A 233 -7.09 19.98 6.53
C GLU A 233 -7.60 18.84 5.63
N LEU A 234 -8.91 18.56 5.58
CA LEU A 234 -9.48 17.61 4.61
C LEU A 234 -9.31 18.10 3.16
N LYS A 235 -9.49 19.40 2.91
CA LYS A 235 -9.16 20.00 1.60
C LYS A 235 -7.66 19.85 1.28
N THR A 236 -6.79 19.97 2.30
CA THR A 236 -5.35 19.72 2.14
C THR A 236 -5.05 18.26 1.86
N ALA A 237 -5.77 17.30 2.46
CA ALA A 237 -5.62 15.87 2.17
C ALA A 237 -5.95 15.56 0.70
N ALA A 238 -7.05 16.12 0.16
CA ALA A 238 -7.37 16.03 -1.26
C ALA A 238 -6.26 16.65 -2.15
N GLU A 239 -5.63 17.75 -1.72
CA GLU A 239 -4.53 18.36 -2.46
C GLU A 239 -3.23 17.54 -2.38
N ILE A 240 -3.00 16.80 -1.30
CA ILE A 240 -1.91 15.82 -1.20
C ILE A 240 -2.10 14.74 -2.27
N ASP A 241 -3.29 14.16 -2.36
CA ASP A 241 -3.60 13.20 -3.43
C ASP A 241 -3.35 13.80 -4.82
N ALA A 242 -3.89 14.99 -5.08
CA ALA A 242 -3.82 15.62 -6.39
C ALA A 242 -2.42 16.09 -6.81
N SER A 243 -1.56 16.44 -5.87
CA SER A 243 -0.27 17.10 -6.16
C SER A 243 0.96 16.31 -5.76
N VAL A 244 0.94 15.60 -4.61
CA VAL A 244 2.10 14.81 -4.14
C VAL A 244 2.18 13.49 -4.89
N SER A 245 1.06 12.91 -5.26
CA SER A 245 1.00 11.63 -5.98
C SER A 245 1.65 11.65 -7.37
N ASP A 246 1.90 12.82 -7.96
CA ASP A 246 2.71 12.95 -9.18
C ASP A 246 4.17 12.53 -8.96
N PHE A 247 4.66 12.64 -7.71
CA PHE A 247 6.04 12.30 -7.33
C PHE A 247 6.13 11.00 -6.54
N MET A 248 5.05 10.63 -5.85
CA MET A 248 4.94 9.45 -5.02
C MET A 248 3.55 8.82 -5.22
N THR A 249 3.44 7.92 -6.19
CA THR A 249 2.17 7.28 -6.57
C THR A 249 1.53 6.51 -5.41
N THR A 250 2.34 6.04 -4.47
CA THR A 250 1.88 5.38 -3.23
C THR A 250 1.14 6.31 -2.25
N ALA A 251 1.18 7.63 -2.48
CA ALA A 251 0.43 8.63 -1.72
C ALA A 251 -0.95 8.95 -2.32
N ARG A 252 -1.42 8.23 -3.33
CA ARG A 252 -2.79 8.34 -3.83
C ARG A 252 -3.75 7.85 -2.77
N LEU A 253 -4.80 8.64 -2.52
CA LEU A 253 -5.76 8.37 -1.46
C LEU A 253 -7.09 7.91 -2.03
N TYR A 254 -7.68 6.91 -1.43
CA TYR A 254 -9.05 6.46 -1.66
C TYR A 254 -9.86 6.75 -0.41
N CYS A 255 -11.01 7.40 -0.58
CA CYS A 255 -11.78 7.92 0.55
C CYS A 255 -13.20 7.37 0.54
N SER A 256 -13.71 7.05 1.73
CA SER A 256 -15.14 6.96 2.01
C SER A 256 -15.56 8.23 2.71
N GLY A 257 -16.71 8.79 2.35
CA GLY A 257 -17.26 9.99 2.95
C GLY A 257 -16.63 11.32 2.48
N LEU A 258 -15.60 11.31 1.63
CA LEU A 258 -14.99 12.52 1.07
C LEU A 258 -14.91 12.43 -0.44
N ASP A 259 -15.62 13.33 -1.13
CA ASP A 259 -15.58 13.49 -2.57
C ASP A 259 -14.74 14.70 -2.96
N PHE A 260 -13.92 14.58 -4.00
CA PHE A 260 -13.21 15.73 -4.52
C PHE A 260 -13.01 15.69 -6.04
N THR A 261 -12.85 16.86 -6.62
CA THR A 261 -12.50 17.05 -8.04
C THR A 261 -11.15 17.75 -8.12
N TYR A 262 -10.29 17.25 -9.00
CA TYR A 262 -9.03 17.91 -9.28
C TYR A 262 -8.77 18.07 -10.77
N ASN A 263 -7.97 19.07 -11.13
CA ASN A 263 -7.56 19.31 -12.51
C ASN A 263 -6.03 19.19 -12.62
N PRO A 264 -5.51 18.16 -13.33
CA PRO A 264 -4.09 17.91 -13.46
C PRO A 264 -3.33 19.03 -14.20
N ASN A 265 -4.04 19.88 -14.98
CA ASN A 265 -3.45 20.99 -15.70
C ASN A 265 -3.24 22.25 -14.84
N ARG A 266 -3.71 22.24 -13.59
CA ARG A 266 -3.51 23.35 -12.66
C ARG A 266 -2.11 23.32 -12.07
N MET A 267 -1.72 24.44 -11.43
CA MET A 267 -0.44 24.50 -10.71
C MET A 267 -0.43 23.48 -9.57
N ILE A 268 0.71 22.85 -9.36
CA ILE A 268 0.97 22.02 -8.18
C ILE A 268 0.61 22.77 -6.89
N LEU A 269 0.08 22.06 -5.92
CA LEU A 269 -0.49 22.59 -4.66
C LEU A 269 -1.72 23.50 -4.86
N ASN A 270 -2.38 23.40 -6.01
CA ASN A 270 -3.62 24.08 -6.32
C ASN A 270 -4.40 23.32 -7.41
N LYS A 271 -4.31 21.98 -7.42
CA LYS A 271 -4.97 21.14 -8.41
C LYS A 271 -6.43 20.85 -8.05
N VAL A 272 -6.76 20.75 -6.77
CA VAL A 272 -8.12 20.51 -6.30
C VAL A 272 -9.03 21.69 -6.62
N THR A 273 -10.23 21.41 -7.11
CA THR A 273 -11.23 22.44 -7.48
C THR A 273 -12.45 22.40 -6.58
N ASP A 274 -12.83 21.25 -6.09
CA ASP A 274 -14.03 21.05 -5.27
C ASP A 274 -13.81 19.91 -4.29
N VAL A 275 -14.25 20.07 -3.04
CA VAL A 275 -14.20 19.03 -1.99
C VAL A 275 -15.48 19.08 -1.18
N TYR A 276 -16.11 17.93 -0.99
CA TYR A 276 -17.35 17.78 -0.24
C TYR A 276 -17.30 16.56 0.66
N LEU A 277 -18.04 16.58 1.77
CA LEU A 277 -18.46 15.34 2.42
C LEU A 277 -19.61 14.73 1.63
N ASP A 278 -19.60 13.41 1.50
CA ASP A 278 -20.74 12.63 1.04
C ASP A 278 -21.27 11.78 2.19
N ASP A 279 -22.50 12.07 2.66
CA ASP A 279 -23.18 11.31 3.69
C ASP A 279 -24.03 10.15 3.13
N GLY A 280 -23.85 9.81 1.86
CA GLY A 280 -24.61 8.80 1.11
C GLY A 280 -25.97 9.29 0.60
N THR A 281 -26.36 10.53 0.92
CA THR A 281 -27.62 11.14 0.47
C THR A 281 -27.40 12.48 -0.22
N GLN A 282 -26.41 13.24 0.19
CA GLN A 282 -26.09 14.57 -0.33
C GLN A 282 -24.64 14.94 -0.12
N ARG A 283 -24.13 15.82 -0.97
CA ARG A 283 -22.84 16.47 -0.78
C ARG A 283 -22.98 17.68 0.13
N ILE A 284 -22.12 17.76 1.13
CA ILE A 284 -22.10 18.79 2.16
C ILE A 284 -20.80 19.56 2.06
N GLU A 285 -20.86 20.90 2.03
CA GLU A 285 -19.66 21.74 2.08
C GLU A 285 -18.93 21.59 3.42
N LEU A 286 -17.60 21.51 3.34
CA LEU A 286 -16.73 21.46 4.52
C LEU A 286 -16.65 22.84 5.19
N GLU A 287 -16.89 22.88 6.49
CA GLU A 287 -16.62 24.05 7.33
C GLU A 287 -15.14 24.04 7.73
N ASP A 288 -14.38 25.06 7.35
CA ASP A 288 -12.92 25.10 7.48
C ASP A 288 -12.40 24.79 8.89
N ASP A 289 -13.08 25.29 9.94
CA ASP A 289 -12.63 25.16 11.33
C ASP A 289 -13.32 24.02 12.10
N LYS A 290 -14.31 23.35 11.49
CA LYS A 290 -15.01 22.22 12.12
C LYS A 290 -14.13 20.99 12.08
N LEU A 291 -14.13 20.23 13.19
CA LEU A 291 -13.45 18.94 13.28
C LEU A 291 -14.34 17.84 12.71
N TYR A 292 -13.73 16.98 11.92
CA TYR A 292 -14.32 15.80 11.31
C TYR A 292 -13.53 14.57 11.74
N ARG A 293 -14.24 13.49 12.09
CA ARG A 293 -13.61 12.22 12.48
C ARG A 293 -13.08 11.50 11.24
N VAL A 294 -11.79 11.21 11.24
CA VAL A 294 -11.10 10.51 10.16
C VAL A 294 -10.55 9.18 10.67
N VAL A 295 -10.79 8.12 9.92
CA VAL A 295 -10.20 6.79 10.16
C VAL A 295 -9.20 6.48 9.05
N ALA A 296 -8.03 5.99 9.43
CA ALA A 296 -6.99 5.53 8.53
C ALA A 296 -6.21 4.38 9.19
N ASP A 297 -5.28 3.76 8.50
CA ASP A 297 -4.32 2.86 9.12
C ASP A 297 -3.17 3.63 9.82
N LEU A 298 -2.48 2.97 10.75
CA LEU A 298 -1.39 3.57 11.53
C LEU A 298 -0.25 4.09 10.63
N TYR A 299 0.05 3.40 9.53
CA TYR A 299 1.08 3.83 8.58
C TYR A 299 0.75 5.19 7.96
N SER A 300 -0.50 5.41 7.59
CA SER A 300 -0.97 6.69 7.06
C SER A 300 -0.69 7.85 8.00
N GLY A 301 -0.93 7.66 9.30
CA GLY A 301 -0.60 8.66 10.33
C GLY A 301 0.91 8.94 10.39
N GLN A 302 1.72 7.89 10.45
CA GLN A 302 3.18 8.00 10.54
C GLN A 302 3.82 8.67 9.32
N MET A 303 3.23 8.51 8.12
CA MET A 303 3.74 9.09 6.87
C MET A 303 3.46 10.59 6.70
N LEU A 304 2.64 11.21 7.54
CA LEU A 304 2.29 12.64 7.40
C LEU A 304 3.50 13.58 7.52
N SER A 305 4.52 13.21 8.31
CA SER A 305 5.77 13.98 8.38
C SER A 305 6.53 13.97 7.06
N ALA A 306 6.61 12.82 6.40
CA ALA A 306 7.25 12.70 5.08
C ALA A 306 6.54 13.55 4.01
N VAL A 307 5.20 13.57 4.02
CA VAL A 307 4.41 14.42 3.12
C VAL A 307 4.67 15.90 3.38
N THR A 308 4.75 16.31 4.65
CA THR A 308 5.08 17.69 5.03
C THR A 308 6.46 18.08 4.50
N ASP A 309 7.45 17.22 4.66
CA ASP A 309 8.83 17.47 4.20
C ASP A 309 8.90 17.55 2.66
N MET A 310 8.24 16.62 1.94
CA MET A 310 8.19 16.63 0.47
C MET A 310 7.51 17.87 -0.11
N SER A 311 6.52 18.40 0.58
CA SER A 311 5.83 19.64 0.20
C SER A 311 6.53 20.91 0.69
N TYR A 312 7.73 20.81 1.28
CA TYR A 312 8.45 21.93 1.92
C TYR A 312 7.60 22.65 2.98
N GLY A 313 6.75 21.91 3.70
CA GLY A 313 5.86 22.46 4.71
C GLY A 313 4.62 23.20 4.19
N LEU A 314 4.36 23.15 2.87
CA LEU A 314 3.21 23.84 2.26
C LEU A 314 1.91 23.04 2.44
N LEU A 315 2.01 21.69 2.49
CA LEU A 315 0.91 20.81 2.82
C LEU A 315 1.20 20.18 4.18
N SER A 316 0.49 20.63 5.19
CA SER A 316 0.63 20.13 6.56
C SER A 316 -0.73 19.74 7.10
N LEU A 317 -0.82 18.50 7.55
CA LEU A 317 -1.94 17.97 8.31
C LEU A 317 -1.49 17.80 9.76
N VAL A 318 -2.30 18.28 10.68
CA VAL A 318 -2.04 18.14 12.11
C VAL A 318 -3.19 17.36 12.73
N PRO A 319 -3.13 16.01 12.74
CA PRO A 319 -4.16 15.18 13.37
C PRO A 319 -4.34 15.53 14.83
N LYS A 320 -5.59 15.49 15.28
CA LYS A 320 -6.01 15.97 16.59
C LYS A 320 -6.86 14.92 17.30
N TYR A 321 -6.90 15.03 18.61
CA TYR A 321 -7.95 14.42 19.42
C TYR A 321 -9.29 15.14 19.20
N ALA A 322 -10.39 14.56 19.69
CA ALA A 322 -11.73 15.14 19.57
C ALA A 322 -11.88 16.53 20.22
N ASP A 323 -11.03 16.88 21.16
CA ASP A 323 -11.00 18.20 21.81
C ASP A 323 -10.19 19.26 21.03
N GLY A 324 -9.59 18.86 19.90
CA GLY A 324 -8.79 19.73 19.03
C GLY A 324 -7.31 19.81 19.42
N THR A 325 -6.84 19.09 20.43
CA THR A 325 -5.41 19.05 20.77
C THR A 325 -4.65 18.16 19.76
N PRO A 326 -3.45 18.59 19.29
CA PRO A 326 -2.64 17.79 18.39
C PRO A 326 -2.24 16.44 18.97
N ILE A 327 -2.21 15.40 18.13
CA ILE A 327 -1.69 14.07 18.46
C ILE A 327 -0.18 14.09 18.27
N GLU A 328 0.56 13.64 19.30
CA GLU A 328 2.02 13.49 19.25
C GLU A 328 2.44 12.06 18.94
N ASP A 329 1.66 11.07 19.41
CA ASP A 329 1.90 9.65 19.17
C ASP A 329 0.63 9.00 18.60
N PHE A 330 0.73 8.43 17.41
CA PHE A 330 -0.39 7.79 16.75
C PHE A 330 -0.79 6.46 17.40
N GLU A 331 0.06 5.87 18.23
CA GLU A 331 -0.31 4.67 19.00
C GLU A 331 -1.38 4.99 20.05
N ASP A 332 -1.45 6.24 20.55
CA ASP A 332 -2.47 6.68 21.50
C ASP A 332 -3.91 6.69 20.92
N VAL A 333 -4.04 6.67 19.61
CA VAL A 333 -5.33 6.76 18.90
C VAL A 333 -5.65 5.51 18.07
N ILE A 334 -4.96 4.40 18.36
CA ILE A 334 -5.29 3.09 17.79
C ILE A 334 -6.69 2.68 18.26
N ILE A 335 -7.51 2.24 17.31
CA ILE A 335 -8.84 1.73 17.59
C ILE A 335 -8.71 0.31 18.12
N THR A 336 -9.36 0.05 19.25
CA THR A 336 -9.39 -1.28 19.86
C THR A 336 -10.82 -1.78 20.00
N GLU A 337 -10.97 -3.10 19.93
CA GLU A 337 -12.20 -3.81 20.23
C GLU A 337 -11.91 -4.93 21.23
N ASN A 338 -12.62 -4.97 22.36
CA ASN A 338 -12.39 -5.93 23.44
C ASN A 338 -10.92 -5.97 23.91
N GLY A 339 -10.22 -4.83 23.85
CA GLY A 339 -8.82 -4.69 24.23
C GLY A 339 -7.80 -5.23 23.23
N LYS A 340 -8.21 -5.57 22.01
CA LYS A 340 -7.33 -5.91 20.87
C LYS A 340 -7.38 -4.80 19.82
N GLU A 341 -6.30 -4.59 19.12
CA GLU A 341 -6.25 -3.65 18.01
C GLU A 341 -7.15 -4.11 16.85
N LEU A 342 -7.93 -3.20 16.30
CA LEU A 342 -8.73 -3.43 15.10
C LEU A 342 -7.80 -3.31 13.88
N LYS A 343 -7.47 -4.46 13.26
CA LYS A 343 -6.56 -4.49 12.11
C LYS A 343 -7.27 -4.09 10.82
N ALA A 344 -6.55 -3.41 9.94
CA ALA A 344 -7.07 -2.95 8.65
C ALA A 344 -7.55 -4.12 7.76
N TRP A 345 -6.78 -5.21 7.69
CA TRP A 345 -7.20 -6.39 6.94
C TRP A 345 -8.45 -7.07 7.55
N ASP A 346 -8.54 -7.12 8.89
CA ASP A 346 -9.70 -7.67 9.59
C ASP A 346 -10.96 -6.79 9.36
N ALA A 347 -10.77 -5.46 9.28
CA ALA A 347 -11.85 -4.56 8.89
C ALA A 347 -12.41 -4.91 7.49
N ILE A 348 -11.53 -5.19 6.52
CA ILE A 348 -11.94 -5.59 5.18
C ILE A 348 -12.63 -6.97 5.22
N ALA A 349 -12.11 -7.93 5.97
CA ALA A 349 -12.70 -9.27 6.10
C ALA A 349 -14.12 -9.18 6.68
N ARG A 350 -14.33 -8.45 7.77
CA ARG A 350 -15.64 -8.24 8.39
C ARG A 350 -16.62 -7.56 7.46
N TYR A 351 -16.15 -6.61 6.66
CA TYR A 351 -17.01 -5.90 5.72
C TYR A 351 -17.49 -6.83 4.61
N MET A 352 -16.61 -7.65 4.04
CA MET A 352 -16.98 -8.63 3.03
C MET A 352 -17.97 -9.68 3.56
N GLU A 353 -17.76 -10.17 4.77
CA GLU A 353 -18.66 -11.12 5.45
C GLU A 353 -20.04 -10.50 5.75
N SER A 354 -20.13 -9.17 5.81
CA SER A 354 -21.38 -8.46 6.12
C SER A 354 -22.33 -8.28 4.93
N PHE A 355 -21.89 -8.60 3.72
CA PHE A 355 -22.73 -8.42 2.53
C PHE A 355 -23.91 -9.39 2.53
N GLU A 356 -24.92 -9.06 1.74
CA GLU A 356 -26.12 -9.89 1.59
C GLU A 356 -25.78 -11.13 0.75
N ASP A 357 -26.24 -12.31 1.20
CA ASP A 357 -26.31 -13.52 0.39
C ASP A 357 -27.51 -13.39 -0.56
N THR A 358 -27.24 -13.07 -1.83
CA THR A 358 -28.27 -12.73 -2.81
C THR A 358 -28.79 -13.94 -3.59
N ASP A 359 -28.07 -15.05 -3.59
CA ASP A 359 -28.44 -16.27 -4.31
C ASP A 359 -28.87 -17.42 -3.39
N GLY A 360 -28.62 -17.32 -2.08
CA GLY A 360 -29.15 -18.22 -1.05
C GLY A 360 -28.31 -19.45 -0.81
N ASP A 361 -27.02 -19.41 -1.15
CA ASP A 361 -26.10 -20.54 -0.93
C ASP A 361 -25.39 -20.52 0.43
N GLY A 362 -25.51 -19.41 1.17
CA GLY A 362 -24.95 -19.21 2.51
C GLY A 362 -23.64 -18.43 2.52
N ILE A 363 -23.18 -17.90 1.38
CA ILE A 363 -22.01 -17.05 1.23
C ILE A 363 -22.47 -15.63 0.84
N ALA A 364 -21.81 -14.63 1.39
CA ALA A 364 -22.09 -13.24 1.05
C ALA A 364 -21.68 -12.92 -0.39
N ASN A 365 -22.39 -12.02 -1.08
CA ASN A 365 -22.02 -11.60 -2.43
C ASN A 365 -21.53 -10.15 -2.43
N VAL A 366 -20.41 -9.89 -3.11
CA VAL A 366 -19.92 -8.51 -3.29
C VAL A 366 -20.98 -7.70 -4.04
N PRO A 367 -21.42 -6.55 -3.49
CA PRO A 367 -22.47 -5.75 -4.12
C PRO A 367 -22.12 -5.24 -5.53
N GLU A 368 -23.08 -5.29 -6.46
CA GLU A 368 -22.95 -4.69 -7.80
C GLU A 368 -22.61 -3.18 -7.75
N TYR A 369 -22.84 -2.55 -6.61
CA TYR A 369 -22.44 -1.17 -6.33
C TYR A 369 -20.98 -0.92 -6.76
N TYR A 370 -20.04 -1.79 -6.45
CA TYR A 370 -18.63 -1.65 -6.81
C TYR A 370 -18.31 -1.89 -8.29
N SER A 371 -19.28 -2.24 -9.12
CA SER A 371 -19.11 -2.33 -10.58
C SER A 371 -19.18 -0.97 -11.28
N THR A 372 -19.56 0.09 -10.59
CA THR A 372 -19.78 1.42 -11.15
C THR A 372 -18.97 2.48 -10.42
N THR A 373 -18.64 3.58 -11.12
CA THR A 373 -17.97 4.75 -10.56
C THR A 373 -18.96 5.57 -9.72
N HIS A 374 -18.52 6.01 -8.54
CA HIS A 374 -19.32 6.81 -7.60
C HIS A 374 -18.94 8.28 -7.57
N TYR A 375 -17.91 8.66 -8.35
CA TYR A 375 -17.43 10.04 -8.45
C TYR A 375 -16.84 10.59 -7.15
N ARG A 376 -16.26 9.71 -6.32
CA ARG A 376 -15.55 10.10 -5.10
C ARG A 376 -14.26 10.87 -5.41
N LYS A 377 -13.57 10.47 -6.50
CA LYS A 377 -12.44 11.19 -7.05
C LYS A 377 -12.71 11.48 -8.53
N GLN A 378 -12.82 12.75 -8.90
CA GLN A 378 -13.14 13.16 -10.27
C GLN A 378 -11.97 13.92 -10.87
N VAL A 379 -11.65 13.58 -12.13
CA VAL A 379 -10.63 14.29 -12.92
C VAL A 379 -11.33 15.25 -13.87
N ASP A 380 -11.05 16.55 -13.74
CA ASP A 380 -11.43 17.59 -14.71
C ASP A 380 -10.17 18.04 -15.44
N ASP A 381 -10.00 17.61 -16.68
CA ASP A 381 -8.85 17.96 -17.52
C ASP A 381 -9.03 19.26 -18.33
N SER A 382 -10.03 20.08 -18.00
CA SER A 382 -10.30 21.37 -18.64
C SER A 382 -9.05 22.23 -18.68
N ARG A 383 -8.81 22.82 -19.86
CA ARG A 383 -7.72 23.82 -20.09
C ARG A 383 -8.24 25.22 -20.26
N ASN A 384 -9.51 25.46 -19.90
CA ASN A 384 -10.08 26.79 -19.89
C ASN A 384 -9.39 27.64 -18.80
N ILE A 385 -8.96 28.85 -19.15
CA ILE A 385 -8.26 29.76 -18.23
C ILE A 385 -9.07 30.01 -16.95
N VAL A 386 -10.40 30.08 -17.04
CA VAL A 386 -11.27 30.29 -15.86
C VAL A 386 -11.13 29.13 -14.88
N ASP A 387 -11.16 27.89 -15.39
CA ASP A 387 -11.06 26.69 -14.55
C ASP A 387 -9.64 26.52 -13.98
N LEU A 388 -8.60 26.94 -14.71
CA LEU A 388 -7.22 26.87 -14.24
C LEU A 388 -6.90 27.83 -13.09
N VAL A 389 -7.75 28.84 -12.83
CA VAL A 389 -7.54 29.87 -11.79
C VAL A 389 -8.67 29.93 -10.76
N LYS A 390 -9.67 29.07 -10.87
CA LYS A 390 -10.77 28.95 -9.90
C LYS A 390 -10.20 28.61 -8.50
N ASN A 391 -10.66 29.31 -7.48
CA ASN A 391 -10.34 28.89 -6.12
C ASN A 391 -11.16 27.64 -5.76
N PRO A 392 -10.59 26.70 -4.99
CA PRO A 392 -11.37 25.61 -4.39
C PRO A 392 -12.49 26.17 -3.51
N ASN A 393 -13.59 25.45 -3.43
CA ASN A 393 -14.69 25.79 -2.52
C ASN A 393 -14.34 25.54 -1.05
#